data_a23130dd23bc0f484af3920f100cc6f0
#
_entry.id   a23130dd23bc0f484af3920f100cc6f0
#
_cell.length_a   1.000
_cell.length_b   1.000
_cell.length_c   1.000
_cell.angle_alpha   90.00
_cell.angle_beta   90.00
_cell.angle_gamma   90.00
#
_symmetry.space_group_name_H-M   'P 1'
#
loop_
_entity.id
_entity.type
_entity.pdbx_description
1 polymer ?
#
loop_
_entity_poly.entity_id
_entity_poly.type
_entity_poly.pdbx_seq_one_letter_code
_entity_poly.pdbx_strand_id
1 'polypeptide(L)'
;MSRGAVLFAFNSPKYNYYSMAEFTAKRINHFLGLPVTLITDESSLPEVPNFKFDNIVLVEPDKNNIRDYVVWINKGRYQAYDYSPYDETILLDTDYVVNSDKLLKTFDLDTDFCCHDTTSFLMHPKAPQEVLSAYSFKTLWATVIMFKKTKRAKHIFECLEMVQKNYEHYANIHSFIAGVYRNDYALTLALRIANGHQLLPSDIIPWNLWHVGKNTSAYADSADEFNTEYTVMFDNWQRGKIRKEYINIKDMDFHVMNKESFMELINE
;
A
#
# COMPACT_ATOMS: atom_id res chain seq x y z
N MET A 1 1.89 15.84 -19.33
CA MET A 1 2.03 14.49 -18.77
C MET A 1 0.76 14.17 -18.02
N SER A 2 0.19 13.01 -18.28
CA SER A 2 -1.00 12.52 -17.56
C SER A 2 -0.62 11.98 -16.18
N ARG A 3 -1.42 12.32 -15.16
CA ARG A 3 -1.24 11.87 -13.77
C ARG A 3 -2.44 11.05 -13.34
N GLY A 4 -2.24 10.02 -12.54
CA GLY A 4 -3.33 9.23 -11.98
C GLY A 4 -2.89 8.27 -10.89
N ALA A 5 -3.85 7.56 -10.32
CA ALA A 5 -3.63 6.56 -9.30
C ALA A 5 -3.99 5.16 -9.80
N VAL A 6 -3.33 4.15 -9.25
CA VAL A 6 -3.58 2.73 -9.53
C VAL A 6 -3.83 2.00 -8.21
N LEU A 7 -4.88 1.21 -8.17
CA LEU A 7 -5.24 0.34 -7.05
C LEU A 7 -5.31 -1.12 -7.53
N PHE A 8 -4.82 -2.05 -6.74
CA PHE A 8 -5.01 -3.50 -6.93
C PHE A 8 -6.01 -4.00 -5.89
N ALA A 9 -7.15 -4.52 -6.33
CA ALA A 9 -8.18 -5.04 -5.44
C ALA A 9 -8.71 -6.39 -5.92
N PHE A 10 -8.48 -7.42 -5.13
CA PHE A 10 -8.94 -8.78 -5.38
C PHE A 10 -9.64 -9.30 -4.14
N ASN A 11 -10.92 -9.62 -4.26
CA ASN A 11 -11.72 -10.07 -3.15
C ASN A 11 -11.22 -11.41 -2.62
N SER A 12 -11.25 -11.56 -1.32
CA SER A 12 -10.98 -12.82 -0.64
C SER A 12 -12.26 -13.30 0.06
N PRO A 13 -12.33 -14.57 0.49
CA PRO A 13 -13.47 -15.05 1.27
C PRO A 13 -13.73 -14.26 2.56
N LYS A 14 -12.70 -13.57 3.08
CA LYS A 14 -12.77 -12.83 4.33
C LYS A 14 -13.01 -11.32 4.13
N TYR A 15 -12.45 -10.73 3.07
CA TYR A 15 -12.44 -9.26 2.89
C TYR A 15 -12.86 -8.87 1.49
N ASN A 16 -13.71 -7.86 1.40
CA ASN A 16 -14.10 -7.20 0.16
C ASN A 16 -13.10 -6.07 -0.18
N TYR A 17 -12.03 -6.39 -0.89
CA TYR A 17 -11.03 -5.42 -1.32
C TYR A 17 -11.55 -4.46 -2.38
N TYR A 18 -12.58 -4.87 -3.15
CA TYR A 18 -13.22 -3.98 -4.11
C TYR A 18 -13.89 -2.79 -3.39
N SER A 19 -14.66 -3.03 -2.32
CA SER A 19 -15.25 -1.94 -1.53
C SER A 19 -14.20 -1.04 -0.87
N MET A 20 -13.07 -1.63 -0.40
CA MET A 20 -11.94 -0.82 0.08
C MET A 20 -11.39 0.07 -1.04
N ALA A 21 -11.25 -0.46 -2.28
CA ALA A 21 -10.79 0.31 -3.42
C ALA A 21 -11.76 1.43 -3.81
N GLU A 22 -13.09 1.20 -3.75
CA GLU A 22 -14.09 2.24 -3.99
C GLU A 22 -13.95 3.39 -3.00
N PHE A 23 -13.82 3.08 -1.71
CA PHE A 23 -13.60 4.08 -0.67
C PHE A 23 -12.32 4.90 -0.95
N THR A 24 -11.20 4.22 -1.18
CA THR A 24 -9.92 4.87 -1.45
C THR A 24 -9.96 5.69 -2.73
N ALA A 25 -10.61 5.19 -3.80
CA ALA A 25 -10.74 5.90 -5.07
C ALA A 25 -11.56 7.19 -4.96
N LYS A 26 -12.68 7.18 -4.22
CA LYS A 26 -13.47 8.39 -3.93
C LYS A 26 -12.61 9.46 -3.27
N ARG A 27 -11.80 9.08 -2.28
CA ARG A 27 -10.90 9.99 -1.57
C ARG A 27 -9.75 10.49 -2.45
N ILE A 28 -9.19 9.64 -3.31
CA ILE A 28 -8.21 10.05 -4.32
C ILE A 28 -8.80 11.11 -5.26
N ASN A 29 -10.01 10.89 -5.78
CA ASN A 29 -10.67 11.88 -6.63
C ASN A 29 -10.92 13.20 -5.87
N HIS A 30 -11.40 13.12 -4.62
CA HIS A 30 -11.74 14.32 -3.83
C HIS A 30 -10.51 15.12 -3.43
N PHE A 31 -9.51 14.49 -2.81
CA PHE A 31 -8.36 15.19 -2.23
C PHE A 31 -7.21 15.43 -3.20
N LEU A 32 -7.06 14.56 -4.21
CA LEU A 32 -5.94 14.65 -5.17
C LEU A 32 -6.40 15.12 -6.56
N GLY A 33 -7.70 15.04 -6.89
CA GLY A 33 -8.20 15.33 -8.22
C GLY A 33 -7.66 14.40 -9.31
N LEU A 34 -7.23 13.19 -8.95
CA LEU A 34 -6.61 12.23 -9.86
C LEU A 34 -7.62 11.19 -10.36
N PRO A 35 -7.56 10.81 -11.65
CA PRO A 35 -8.26 9.65 -12.16
C PRO A 35 -7.69 8.36 -11.56
N VAL A 36 -8.55 7.35 -11.39
CA VAL A 36 -8.18 6.08 -10.75
C VAL A 36 -8.39 4.90 -11.69
N THR A 37 -7.33 4.11 -11.86
CA THR A 37 -7.37 2.81 -12.54
C THR A 37 -7.42 1.70 -11.50
N LEU A 38 -8.44 0.85 -11.58
CA LEU A 38 -8.54 -0.37 -10.78
C LEU A 38 -7.98 -1.56 -11.57
N ILE A 39 -7.12 -2.36 -10.92
CA ILE A 39 -6.65 -3.65 -11.40
C ILE A 39 -7.29 -4.73 -10.52
N THR A 40 -8.10 -5.60 -11.14
CA THR A 40 -8.92 -6.57 -10.43
C THR A 40 -9.17 -7.81 -11.30
N ASP A 41 -9.86 -8.80 -10.76
CA ASP A 41 -10.40 -9.94 -11.52
C ASP A 41 -11.91 -9.82 -11.67
N GLU A 42 -12.47 -10.60 -12.60
CA GLU A 42 -13.90 -10.57 -12.89
C GLU A 42 -14.75 -10.98 -11.68
N SER A 43 -14.24 -11.91 -10.86
CA SER A 43 -14.94 -12.42 -9.67
C SER A 43 -15.02 -11.40 -8.53
N SER A 44 -14.21 -10.37 -8.54
CA SER A 44 -14.21 -9.28 -7.54
C SER A 44 -15.16 -8.14 -7.90
N LEU A 45 -15.63 -8.07 -9.14
CA LEU A 45 -16.55 -7.01 -9.57
C LEU A 45 -17.95 -7.21 -8.98
N PRO A 46 -18.58 -6.17 -8.39
CA PRO A 46 -19.97 -6.23 -7.94
C PRO A 46 -20.92 -6.10 -9.13
N GLU A 47 -22.15 -6.58 -8.98
CA GLU A 47 -23.22 -6.37 -9.98
C GLU A 47 -23.54 -4.88 -10.15
N VAL A 48 -23.51 -4.13 -9.05
CA VAL A 48 -23.76 -2.67 -9.03
C VAL A 48 -22.64 -1.98 -8.28
N PRO A 49 -21.73 -1.28 -8.97
CA PRO A 49 -20.65 -0.53 -8.33
C PRO A 49 -21.16 0.76 -7.68
N ASN A 50 -20.60 1.12 -6.53
CA ASN A 50 -20.87 2.40 -5.84
C ASN A 50 -19.95 3.54 -6.30
N PHE A 51 -18.91 3.21 -7.08
CA PHE A 51 -17.95 4.15 -7.64
C PHE A 51 -17.60 3.76 -9.09
N LYS A 52 -17.51 4.77 -9.96
CA LYS A 52 -17.09 4.55 -11.35
C LYS A 52 -15.60 4.86 -11.48
N PHE A 53 -14.78 3.83 -11.56
CA PHE A 53 -13.37 3.96 -11.89
C PHE A 53 -13.19 4.50 -13.30
N ASP A 54 -12.14 5.33 -13.52
CA ASP A 54 -11.82 5.86 -14.85
C ASP A 54 -11.40 4.75 -15.81
N ASN A 55 -10.66 3.76 -15.29
CA ASN A 55 -10.28 2.55 -16.03
C ASN A 55 -10.37 1.33 -15.12
N ILE A 56 -10.71 0.18 -15.70
CA ILE A 56 -10.64 -1.12 -15.05
C ILE A 56 -9.80 -2.05 -15.94
N VAL A 57 -8.76 -2.64 -15.36
CA VAL A 57 -7.93 -3.66 -16.01
C VAL A 57 -8.26 -5.00 -15.37
N LEU A 58 -8.84 -5.90 -16.15
CA LEU A 58 -9.12 -7.27 -15.70
C LEU A 58 -7.89 -8.15 -15.91
N VAL A 59 -7.50 -8.85 -14.84
CA VAL A 59 -6.40 -9.81 -14.85
C VAL A 59 -6.88 -11.20 -14.45
N GLU A 60 -6.32 -12.22 -15.09
CA GLU A 60 -6.63 -13.60 -14.75
C GLU A 60 -5.99 -13.99 -13.42
N PRO A 61 -6.74 -14.68 -12.52
CA PRO A 61 -6.20 -15.18 -11.28
C PRO A 61 -5.07 -16.19 -11.54
N ASP A 62 -3.89 -15.96 -10.98
CA ASP A 62 -2.82 -16.96 -10.99
C ASP A 62 -3.10 -18.02 -9.90
N LYS A 63 -3.44 -19.23 -10.35
CA LYS A 63 -3.77 -20.38 -9.49
C LYS A 63 -2.59 -20.81 -8.58
N ASN A 64 -1.36 -20.39 -8.90
CA ASN A 64 -0.16 -20.68 -8.10
C ASN A 64 0.07 -19.62 -7.00
N ASN A 65 -0.69 -18.54 -7.00
CA ASN A 65 -0.63 -17.48 -5.99
C ASN A 65 -1.50 -17.85 -4.78
N ILE A 66 -1.01 -18.69 -3.89
CA ILE A 66 -1.73 -19.08 -2.67
C ILE A 66 -1.05 -18.49 -1.44
N ARG A 67 -1.84 -17.88 -0.57
CA ARG A 67 -1.46 -17.46 0.78
C ARG A 67 -2.56 -17.88 1.74
N ASP A 68 -2.19 -18.52 2.86
CA ASP A 68 -3.14 -18.97 3.87
C ASP A 68 -4.31 -19.80 3.27
N TYR A 69 -3.99 -20.68 2.29
CA TYR A 69 -4.95 -21.49 1.51
C TYR A 69 -5.90 -20.70 0.60
N VAL A 70 -5.64 -19.42 0.39
CA VAL A 70 -6.42 -18.54 -0.49
C VAL A 70 -5.53 -18.02 -1.62
N VAL A 71 -6.09 -17.89 -2.81
CA VAL A 71 -5.37 -17.28 -3.96
C VAL A 71 -4.97 -15.86 -3.59
N TRP A 72 -3.67 -15.57 -3.64
CA TRP A 72 -3.14 -14.25 -3.39
C TRP A 72 -2.71 -13.59 -4.69
N ILE A 73 -3.53 -12.73 -5.21
CA ILE A 73 -3.33 -12.11 -6.53
C ILE A 73 -2.42 -10.88 -6.45
N ASN A 74 -2.24 -10.28 -5.27
CA ASN A 74 -1.39 -9.08 -5.09
C ASN A 74 0.11 -9.28 -5.39
N LYS A 75 0.56 -10.51 -5.66
CA LYS A 75 1.88 -10.79 -6.23
C LYS A 75 2.12 -10.13 -7.59
N GLY A 76 1.08 -9.92 -8.38
CA GLY A 76 1.14 -9.27 -9.69
C GLY A 76 1.41 -7.76 -9.65
N ARG A 77 1.69 -7.18 -8.48
CA ARG A 77 1.88 -5.73 -8.32
C ARG A 77 3.06 -5.16 -9.13
N TYR A 78 4.04 -5.97 -9.51
CA TYR A 78 5.11 -5.59 -10.44
C TYR A 78 4.59 -5.19 -11.83
N GLN A 79 3.38 -5.62 -12.21
CA GLN A 79 2.74 -5.27 -13.48
C GLN A 79 2.13 -3.86 -13.47
N ALA A 80 2.18 -3.15 -12.35
CA ALA A 80 1.62 -1.80 -12.23
C ALA A 80 2.18 -0.83 -13.27
N TYR A 81 3.47 -1.00 -13.63
CA TYR A 81 4.08 -0.18 -14.68
C TYR A 81 3.37 -0.36 -16.03
N ASP A 82 3.09 -1.59 -16.43
CA ASP A 82 2.48 -1.89 -17.74
C ASP A 82 0.99 -1.57 -17.74
N TYR A 83 0.27 -1.82 -16.64
CA TYR A 83 -1.18 -1.59 -16.54
C TYR A 83 -1.57 -0.13 -16.31
N SER A 84 -0.68 0.68 -15.77
CA SER A 84 -0.98 2.10 -15.59
C SER A 84 -1.11 2.80 -16.95
N PRO A 85 -2.20 3.53 -17.21
CA PRO A 85 -2.34 4.33 -18.45
C PRO A 85 -1.69 5.72 -18.33
N TYR A 86 -1.11 6.08 -17.18
CA TYR A 86 -0.62 7.42 -16.90
C TYR A 86 0.89 7.54 -17.09
N ASP A 87 1.35 8.76 -17.46
CA ASP A 87 2.78 9.08 -17.53
C ASP A 87 3.44 9.11 -16.13
N GLU A 88 2.71 9.61 -15.14
CA GLU A 88 3.10 9.66 -13.73
C GLU A 88 2.00 9.01 -12.88
N THR A 89 2.36 8.05 -12.05
CA THR A 89 1.41 7.19 -11.34
C THR A 89 1.71 7.14 -9.85
N ILE A 90 0.66 7.24 -9.02
CA ILE A 90 0.69 6.85 -7.62
C ILE A 90 0.02 5.48 -7.49
N LEU A 91 0.78 4.47 -7.11
CA LEU A 91 0.28 3.13 -6.77
C LEU A 91 0.05 3.06 -5.27
N LEU A 92 -1.18 2.76 -4.85
CA LEU A 92 -1.59 2.72 -3.44
C LEU A 92 -2.13 1.35 -3.04
N ASP A 93 -2.01 1.02 -1.75
CA ASP A 93 -2.81 -0.03 -1.14
C ASP A 93 -4.28 0.43 -0.98
N THR A 94 -5.22 -0.50 -1.11
CA THR A 94 -6.67 -0.19 -1.01
C THR A 94 -7.13 0.18 0.40
N ASP A 95 -6.31 -0.05 1.39
CA ASP A 95 -6.52 0.28 2.80
C ASP A 95 -5.71 1.50 3.26
N TYR A 96 -5.36 2.36 2.31
CA TYR A 96 -4.75 3.65 2.57
C TYR A 96 -5.80 4.76 2.55
N VAL A 97 -5.94 5.49 3.64
CA VAL A 97 -6.90 6.59 3.80
C VAL A 97 -6.22 7.89 3.37
N VAL A 98 -6.69 8.45 2.26
CA VAL A 98 -6.24 9.74 1.74
C VAL A 98 -7.08 10.85 2.37
N ASN A 99 -6.48 11.73 3.16
CA ASN A 99 -7.14 12.83 3.87
C ASN A 99 -6.57 14.20 3.50
N SER A 100 -5.61 14.25 2.58
CA SER A 100 -4.92 15.48 2.21
C SER A 100 -4.41 15.41 0.77
N ASP A 101 -3.93 16.53 0.26
CA ASP A 101 -3.26 16.64 -1.04
C ASP A 101 -1.78 16.27 -1.01
N LYS A 102 -1.28 15.80 0.13
CA LYS A 102 0.15 15.58 0.38
C LYS A 102 0.83 14.67 -0.63
N LEU A 103 0.11 13.64 -1.09
CA LEU A 103 0.64 12.71 -2.08
C LEU A 103 0.96 13.37 -3.42
N LEU A 104 0.31 14.49 -3.79
CA LEU A 104 0.64 15.22 -5.02
C LEU A 104 2.09 15.72 -5.03
N LYS A 105 2.68 15.98 -3.85
CA LYS A 105 4.08 16.41 -3.72
C LYS A 105 5.08 15.36 -4.18
N THR A 106 4.66 14.08 -4.29
CA THR A 106 5.54 13.03 -4.82
C THR A 106 5.86 13.25 -6.30
N PHE A 107 4.97 13.85 -7.07
CA PHE A 107 5.20 14.18 -8.48
C PHE A 107 6.24 15.27 -8.69
N ASP A 108 6.45 16.12 -7.67
CA ASP A 108 7.40 17.24 -7.72
C ASP A 108 8.83 16.80 -7.31
N LEU A 109 9.00 15.56 -6.86
CA LEU A 109 10.30 15.03 -6.53
C LEU A 109 11.13 14.78 -7.80
N ASP A 110 12.42 15.11 -7.75
CA ASP A 110 13.37 14.87 -8.84
C ASP A 110 13.78 13.39 -8.89
N THR A 111 12.81 12.54 -9.22
CA THR A 111 13.01 11.10 -9.35
C THR A 111 12.01 10.47 -10.32
N ASP A 112 12.37 9.32 -10.85
CA ASP A 112 11.48 8.47 -11.66
C ASP A 112 10.69 7.46 -10.85
N PHE A 113 11.10 7.23 -9.59
CA PHE A 113 10.50 6.25 -8.70
C PHE A 113 10.77 6.63 -7.26
N CYS A 114 9.75 6.60 -6.40
CA CYS A 114 9.96 6.73 -4.96
C CYS A 114 8.93 5.94 -4.14
N CYS A 115 9.34 5.57 -2.93
CA CYS A 115 8.52 4.89 -1.94
C CYS A 115 8.96 5.30 -0.51
N HIS A 116 8.23 4.84 0.51
CA HIS A 116 8.61 5.12 1.89
C HIS A 116 9.69 4.17 2.41
N ASP A 117 10.68 4.70 3.11
CA ASP A 117 11.62 3.94 3.93
C ASP A 117 11.40 4.15 5.43
N THR A 118 10.61 5.15 5.80
CA THR A 118 10.32 5.49 7.19
C THR A 118 8.83 5.38 7.47
N THR A 119 8.50 4.59 8.48
CA THR A 119 7.13 4.37 8.94
C THR A 119 7.01 4.66 10.42
N SER A 120 5.82 5.04 10.83
CA SER A 120 5.49 5.25 12.23
C SER A 120 4.11 4.70 12.54
N PHE A 121 4.02 3.91 13.59
CA PHE A 121 2.74 3.53 14.14
C PHE A 121 2.19 4.68 14.98
N LEU A 122 0.93 5.05 14.78
CA LEU A 122 0.30 6.11 15.55
C LEU A 122 0.39 5.89 17.06
N MET A 123 0.29 4.63 17.49
CA MET A 123 0.40 4.22 18.89
C MET A 123 1.83 4.20 19.43
N HIS A 124 2.80 3.95 18.56
CA HIS A 124 4.22 3.81 18.93
C HIS A 124 5.10 4.50 17.89
N PRO A 125 5.07 5.85 17.82
CA PRO A 125 5.77 6.59 16.76
C PRO A 125 7.30 6.44 16.80
N LYS A 126 7.83 5.96 17.92
CA LYS A 126 9.27 5.67 18.13
C LYS A 126 9.62 4.19 17.97
N ALA A 127 8.69 3.35 17.46
CA ALA A 127 9.00 1.94 17.22
C ALA A 127 10.18 1.79 16.25
N PRO A 128 11.05 0.79 16.45
CA PRO A 128 12.14 0.52 15.51
C PRO A 128 11.62 0.29 14.11
N GLN A 129 12.36 0.78 13.10
CA GLN A 129 12.05 0.51 11.71
C GLN A 129 12.23 -0.98 11.41
N GLU A 130 11.35 -1.54 10.58
CA GLU A 130 11.43 -2.93 10.18
C GLU A 130 12.68 -3.16 9.31
N VAL A 131 13.31 -4.32 9.48
CA VAL A 131 14.43 -4.80 8.67
C VAL A 131 14.11 -6.17 8.09
N LEU A 132 14.66 -6.53 6.94
CA LEU A 132 14.45 -7.84 6.34
C LEU A 132 14.96 -8.97 7.26
N SER A 133 16.12 -8.75 7.84
CA SER A 133 16.72 -9.61 8.88
C SER A 133 17.77 -8.81 9.65
N ALA A 134 18.32 -9.41 10.72
CA ALA A 134 19.38 -8.79 11.55
C ALA A 134 20.65 -8.42 10.74
N TYR A 135 20.85 -9.02 9.59
CA TYR A 135 22.05 -8.83 8.74
C TYR A 135 21.72 -8.28 7.36
N SER A 136 20.54 -7.71 7.18
CA SER A 136 20.09 -7.25 5.88
C SER A 136 19.60 -5.79 5.92
N PHE A 137 18.77 -5.42 4.99
CA PHE A 137 18.40 -4.04 4.73
C PHE A 137 17.20 -3.59 5.59
N LYS A 138 17.13 -2.29 5.87
CA LYS A 138 15.90 -1.61 6.28
C LYS A 138 14.83 -1.82 5.21
N THR A 139 13.62 -2.19 5.63
CA THR A 139 12.49 -2.46 4.75
C THR A 139 11.98 -1.17 4.10
N LEU A 140 11.76 -1.22 2.80
CA LEU A 140 10.97 -0.22 2.08
C LEU A 140 9.50 -0.64 2.07
N TRP A 141 8.60 0.34 2.01
CA TRP A 141 7.17 0.07 2.09
C TRP A 141 6.51 0.25 0.73
N ALA A 142 5.81 -0.79 0.29
CA ALA A 142 5.10 -0.82 -0.99
C ALA A 142 3.69 -0.20 -0.92
N THR A 143 3.27 0.29 0.23
CA THR A 143 1.93 0.88 0.45
C THR A 143 1.68 2.09 -0.45
N VAL A 144 2.70 2.94 -0.62
CA VAL A 144 2.68 4.10 -1.53
C VAL A 144 3.92 4.04 -2.40
N ILE A 145 3.72 3.98 -3.69
CA ILE A 145 4.80 4.04 -4.70
C ILE A 145 4.41 5.10 -5.72
N MET A 146 5.28 6.07 -5.97
CA MET A 146 5.17 6.94 -7.14
C MET A 146 6.17 6.49 -8.20
N PHE A 147 5.74 6.44 -9.45
CA PHE A 147 6.62 6.18 -10.58
C PHE A 147 6.22 6.96 -11.83
N LYS A 148 7.20 7.22 -12.70
CA LYS A 148 7.06 7.83 -14.01
C LYS A 148 7.30 6.78 -15.11
N LYS A 149 6.70 6.95 -16.30
CA LYS A 149 6.89 6.05 -17.45
C LYS A 149 8.27 6.27 -18.08
N THR A 150 9.32 5.89 -17.38
CA THR A 150 10.72 6.00 -17.82
C THR A 150 11.38 4.63 -17.91
N LYS A 151 12.52 4.55 -18.61
CA LYS A 151 13.31 3.32 -18.69
C LYS A 151 13.82 2.85 -17.33
N ARG A 152 14.17 3.80 -16.42
CA ARG A 152 14.62 3.46 -15.08
C ARG A 152 13.50 2.85 -14.24
N ALA A 153 12.34 3.48 -14.23
CA ALA A 153 11.19 2.94 -13.50
C ALA A 153 10.79 1.57 -14.06
N LYS A 154 10.76 1.38 -15.38
CA LYS A 154 10.54 0.07 -15.99
C LYS A 154 11.53 -0.98 -15.47
N HIS A 155 12.81 -0.66 -15.45
CA HIS A 155 13.83 -1.57 -14.93
C HIS A 155 13.63 -1.94 -13.47
N ILE A 156 13.17 -1.01 -12.62
CA ILE A 156 12.83 -1.30 -11.22
C ILE A 156 11.69 -2.33 -11.14
N PHE A 157 10.64 -2.18 -11.95
CA PHE A 157 9.53 -3.14 -11.98
C PHE A 157 9.95 -4.52 -12.57
N GLU A 158 10.86 -4.56 -13.54
CA GLU A 158 11.47 -5.80 -14.03
C GLU A 158 12.30 -6.51 -12.93
N CYS A 159 13.04 -5.74 -12.13
CA CYS A 159 13.73 -6.27 -10.95
C CYS A 159 12.73 -6.78 -9.89
N LEU A 160 11.59 -6.08 -9.70
CA LEU A 160 10.55 -6.53 -8.78
C LEU A 160 9.94 -7.87 -9.23
N GLU A 161 9.66 -8.02 -10.52
CA GLU A 161 9.22 -9.29 -11.09
C GLU A 161 10.26 -10.41 -10.89
N MET A 162 11.53 -10.12 -11.16
CA MET A 162 12.63 -11.07 -10.96
C MET A 162 12.73 -11.53 -9.51
N VAL A 163 12.66 -10.60 -8.55
CA VAL A 163 12.69 -10.93 -7.11
C VAL A 163 11.46 -11.75 -6.73
N GLN A 164 10.28 -11.40 -7.23
CA GLN A 164 9.05 -12.14 -6.94
C GLN A 164 9.13 -13.58 -7.44
N LYS A 165 9.60 -13.80 -8.68
CA LYS A 165 9.72 -15.13 -9.28
C LYS A 165 10.78 -16.00 -8.58
N ASN A 166 11.77 -15.39 -7.93
CA ASN A 166 12.87 -16.06 -7.25
C ASN A 166 12.87 -15.77 -5.74
N TYR A 167 11.70 -15.60 -5.12
CA TYR A 167 11.58 -15.07 -3.77
C TYR A 167 12.29 -15.90 -2.70
N GLU A 168 12.22 -17.25 -2.78
CA GLU A 168 12.94 -18.15 -1.88
C GLU A 168 14.46 -18.00 -1.97
N HIS A 169 15.00 -17.84 -3.18
CA HIS A 169 16.42 -17.60 -3.38
C HIS A 169 16.89 -16.34 -2.66
N TYR A 170 16.15 -15.24 -2.84
CA TYR A 170 16.46 -13.98 -2.17
C TYR A 170 16.25 -14.05 -0.66
N ALA A 171 15.24 -14.77 -0.19
CA ALA A 171 15.01 -15.00 1.23
C ALA A 171 16.19 -15.72 1.89
N ASN A 172 16.73 -16.74 1.23
CA ASN A 172 17.91 -17.46 1.71
C ASN A 172 19.16 -16.56 1.76
N ILE A 173 19.43 -15.77 0.70
CA ILE A 173 20.57 -14.84 0.67
C ILE A 173 20.49 -13.79 1.77
N HIS A 174 19.29 -13.25 2.04
CA HIS A 174 19.08 -12.16 2.98
C HIS A 174 18.59 -12.63 4.36
N SER A 175 18.54 -13.95 4.59
CA SER A 175 18.21 -14.58 5.88
C SER A 175 16.85 -14.14 6.45
N PHE A 176 15.81 -14.05 5.61
CA PHE A 176 14.44 -13.84 6.06
C PHE A 176 13.54 -15.04 5.70
N ILE A 177 12.35 -15.12 6.32
CA ILE A 177 11.44 -16.25 6.14
C ILE A 177 10.65 -16.06 4.83
N ALA A 178 10.79 -17.00 3.89
CA ALA A 178 10.11 -16.99 2.60
C ALA A 178 8.64 -17.46 2.62
N GLY A 179 8.15 -17.99 3.73
CA GLY A 179 6.85 -18.70 3.81
C GLY A 179 5.64 -17.86 3.40
N VAL A 180 5.76 -16.54 3.40
CA VAL A 180 4.74 -15.62 2.88
C VAL A 180 5.44 -14.55 2.05
N TYR A 181 5.04 -14.43 0.78
CA TYR A 181 5.52 -13.34 -0.08
C TYR A 181 5.06 -11.98 0.48
N ARG A 182 6.01 -11.03 0.59
CA ARG A 182 5.74 -9.64 1.00
C ARG A 182 6.23 -8.68 -0.08
N ASN A 183 5.31 -7.84 -0.56
CA ASN A 183 5.65 -6.79 -1.54
C ASN A 183 6.73 -5.83 -1.01
N ASP A 184 6.71 -5.49 0.27
CA ASP A 184 7.70 -4.64 0.92
C ASP A 184 9.11 -5.22 0.82
N TYR A 185 9.25 -6.52 1.07
CA TYR A 185 10.54 -7.21 1.00
C TYR A 185 11.05 -7.30 -0.44
N ALA A 186 10.15 -7.67 -1.36
CA ALA A 186 10.49 -7.73 -2.77
C ALA A 186 10.88 -6.36 -3.33
N LEU A 187 10.15 -5.30 -2.97
CA LEU A 187 10.49 -3.92 -3.35
C LEU A 187 11.84 -3.48 -2.77
N THR A 188 12.10 -3.80 -1.50
CA THR A 188 13.37 -3.48 -0.83
C THR A 188 14.56 -4.02 -1.60
N LEU A 189 14.45 -5.25 -2.08
CA LEU A 189 15.51 -5.91 -2.85
C LEU A 189 15.57 -5.39 -4.28
N ALA A 190 14.43 -5.30 -4.96
CA ALA A 190 14.33 -4.87 -6.34
C ALA A 190 14.92 -3.48 -6.57
N LEU A 191 14.56 -2.51 -5.72
CA LEU A 191 15.07 -1.15 -5.84
C LEU A 191 16.58 -1.07 -5.63
N ARG A 192 17.11 -1.84 -4.68
CA ARG A 192 18.56 -1.92 -4.45
C ARG A 192 19.29 -2.59 -5.61
N ILE A 193 18.75 -3.69 -6.13
CA ILE A 193 19.33 -4.37 -7.31
C ILE A 193 19.38 -3.42 -8.50
N ALA A 194 18.29 -2.75 -8.80
CA ALA A 194 18.21 -1.78 -9.90
C ALA A 194 19.18 -0.61 -9.75
N ASN A 195 19.54 -0.24 -8.53
CA ASN A 195 20.46 0.85 -8.20
C ASN A 195 21.89 0.38 -7.89
N GLY A 196 22.30 -0.82 -8.30
CA GLY A 196 23.64 -1.35 -8.02
C GLY A 196 23.89 -1.61 -6.53
N HIS A 197 22.89 -2.15 -5.83
CA HIS A 197 22.87 -2.47 -4.39
C HIS A 197 22.89 -1.25 -3.45
N GLN A 198 22.55 -0.08 -3.98
CA GLN A 198 22.42 1.15 -3.19
C GLN A 198 20.98 1.58 -3.02
N LEU A 199 20.72 2.38 -2.01
CA LEU A 199 19.47 3.11 -1.87
C LEU A 199 19.76 4.60 -2.14
N LEU A 200 19.12 5.14 -3.17
CA LEU A 200 19.29 6.55 -3.51
C LEU A 200 18.33 7.39 -2.65
N PRO A 201 18.78 8.47 -2.03
CA PRO A 201 17.92 9.36 -1.26
C PRO A 201 16.75 9.93 -2.07
N SER A 202 16.93 10.14 -3.38
CA SER A 202 15.89 10.58 -4.30
C SER A 202 14.73 9.57 -4.45
N ASP A 203 14.97 8.28 -4.17
CA ASP A 203 13.96 7.24 -4.26
C ASP A 203 13.09 7.14 -2.99
N ILE A 204 13.33 8.04 -2.02
CA ILE A 204 12.64 8.03 -0.74
C ILE A 204 11.68 9.20 -0.65
N ILE A 205 10.43 8.90 -0.33
CA ILE A 205 9.42 9.90 0.01
C ILE A 205 9.83 10.55 1.35
N PRO A 206 10.07 11.88 1.40
CA PRO A 206 10.74 12.53 2.54
C PRO A 206 9.83 12.80 3.74
N TRP A 207 8.79 11.99 3.95
CA TRP A 207 7.93 12.05 5.13
C TRP A 207 7.49 10.64 5.55
N ASN A 208 7.03 10.53 6.80
CA ASN A 208 6.62 9.25 7.37
C ASN A 208 5.35 8.71 6.72
N LEU A 209 5.33 7.40 6.51
CA LEU A 209 4.12 6.62 6.30
C LEU A 209 3.52 6.28 7.69
N TRP A 210 2.32 6.74 7.96
CA TRP A 210 1.64 6.48 9.21
C TRP A 210 0.79 5.22 9.13
N HIS A 211 0.85 4.39 10.19
CA HIS A 211 0.09 3.15 10.29
C HIS A 211 -0.84 3.13 11.50
N VAL A 212 -2.06 2.65 11.28
CA VAL A 212 -2.92 2.03 12.28
C VAL A 212 -2.59 0.55 12.30
N GLY A 213 -2.10 0.04 13.43
CA GLY A 213 -1.58 -1.33 13.56
C GLY A 213 -2.66 -2.41 13.45
N LYS A 214 -2.25 -3.68 13.32
CA LYS A 214 -3.17 -4.83 13.16
C LYS A 214 -4.14 -5.03 14.33
N ASN A 215 -3.77 -4.63 15.53
CA ASN A 215 -4.58 -4.76 16.76
C ASN A 215 -5.19 -3.42 17.19
N THR A 216 -5.40 -2.53 16.25
CA THR A 216 -5.85 -1.16 16.48
C THR A 216 -7.07 -0.91 15.62
N SER A 217 -8.07 -0.23 16.14
CA SER A 217 -9.27 0.15 15.40
C SER A 217 -9.25 1.64 15.10
N ALA A 218 -9.72 2.02 13.91
CA ALA A 218 -9.93 3.40 13.52
C ALA A 218 -11.41 3.63 13.24
N TYR A 219 -11.95 4.72 13.76
CA TYR A 219 -13.35 5.12 13.61
C TYR A 219 -13.40 6.50 13.01
N ALA A 220 -14.33 6.73 12.08
CA ALA A 220 -14.63 8.06 11.58
C ALA A 220 -15.38 8.86 12.67
N ASP A 221 -14.98 10.11 12.90
CA ASP A 221 -15.64 10.96 13.90
C ASP A 221 -16.89 11.67 13.33
N SER A 222 -17.19 11.45 12.04
CA SER A 222 -18.36 11.99 11.33
C SER A 222 -18.79 11.02 10.24
N ALA A 223 -20.08 11.00 9.94
CA ALA A 223 -20.67 10.25 8.82
C ALA A 223 -20.47 10.95 7.45
N ASP A 224 -19.71 12.03 7.38
CA ASP A 224 -19.34 12.67 6.11
C ASP A 224 -18.40 11.75 5.34
N GLU A 225 -18.72 11.44 4.09
CA GLU A 225 -17.92 10.57 3.19
C GLU A 225 -16.47 11.06 3.06
N PHE A 226 -16.24 12.37 3.17
CA PHE A 226 -14.91 12.99 3.09
C PHE A 226 -14.40 13.49 4.45
N ASN A 227 -14.90 12.90 5.52
CA ASN A 227 -14.41 13.17 6.87
C ASN A 227 -12.89 12.97 6.95
N THR A 228 -12.18 13.89 7.62
CA THR A 228 -10.73 13.84 7.85
C THR A 228 -10.34 13.67 9.31
N GLU A 229 -11.35 13.54 10.20
CA GLU A 229 -11.17 13.37 11.63
C GLU A 229 -11.47 11.93 12.05
N TYR A 230 -10.52 11.29 12.73
CA TYR A 230 -10.63 9.89 13.14
C TYR A 230 -10.17 9.70 14.56
N THR A 231 -10.84 8.82 15.29
CA THR A 231 -10.40 8.31 16.57
C THR A 231 -9.78 6.92 16.39
N VAL A 232 -8.52 6.79 16.75
CA VAL A 232 -7.79 5.51 16.73
C VAL A 232 -7.74 4.94 18.14
N MET A 233 -8.31 3.74 18.31
CA MET A 233 -8.39 3.04 19.60
C MET A 233 -7.42 1.85 19.63
N PHE A 234 -6.72 1.68 20.74
CA PHE A 234 -5.81 0.56 20.96
C PHE A 234 -5.75 0.12 22.41
N ASP A 235 -5.34 -1.14 22.59
CA ASP A 235 -5.13 -1.71 23.92
C ASP A 235 -3.68 -1.48 24.38
N ASN A 236 -3.53 -0.80 25.51
CA ASN A 236 -2.24 -0.60 26.16
C ASN A 236 -2.13 -1.47 27.41
N TRP A 237 -1.11 -2.34 27.46
CA TRP A 237 -0.81 -3.18 28.60
C TRP A 237 -0.01 -2.40 29.65
N GLN A 238 -0.68 -2.06 30.77
CA GLN A 238 -0.04 -1.39 31.89
C GLN A 238 -0.26 -2.17 33.19
N ARG A 239 0.81 -2.57 33.84
CA ARG A 239 0.81 -3.24 35.16
C ARG A 239 -0.17 -4.46 35.22
N GLY A 240 -0.15 -5.31 34.19
CA GLY A 240 -1.01 -6.50 34.13
C GLY A 240 -2.48 -6.23 33.83
N LYS A 241 -2.84 -5.00 33.42
CA LYS A 241 -4.21 -4.64 33.00
C LYS A 241 -4.18 -4.06 31.60
N ILE A 242 -5.19 -4.40 30.82
CA ILE A 242 -5.45 -3.77 29.52
C ILE A 242 -6.22 -2.48 29.76
N ARG A 243 -5.73 -1.38 29.20
CA ARG A 243 -6.44 -0.09 29.15
C ARG A 243 -6.63 0.28 27.69
N LYS A 244 -7.83 0.72 27.34
CA LYS A 244 -8.09 1.33 26.03
C LYS A 244 -7.56 2.76 26.04
N GLU A 245 -6.72 3.06 25.06
CA GLU A 245 -6.22 4.42 24.81
C GLU A 245 -6.70 4.88 23.44
N TYR A 246 -6.80 6.20 23.28
CA TYR A 246 -7.37 6.83 22.10
C TYR A 246 -6.43 7.92 21.60
N ILE A 247 -6.29 8.01 20.27
CA ILE A 247 -5.56 9.08 19.59
C ILE A 247 -6.49 9.67 18.54
N ASN A 248 -6.72 10.97 18.60
CA ASN A 248 -7.44 11.68 17.56
C ASN A 248 -6.45 12.14 16.48
N ILE A 249 -6.80 11.89 15.22
CA ILE A 249 -6.03 12.31 14.06
C ILE A 249 -6.93 13.17 13.16
N LYS A 250 -6.32 14.16 12.52
CA LYS A 250 -7.02 15.09 11.64
C LYS A 250 -6.13 15.45 10.45
N ASP A 251 -6.72 15.54 9.27
CA ASP A 251 -6.09 15.99 8.03
C ASP A 251 -4.77 15.23 7.71
N MET A 252 -4.70 13.96 8.08
CA MET A 252 -3.51 13.13 7.97
C MET A 252 -3.82 11.85 7.18
N ASP A 253 -3.00 11.58 6.17
CA ASP A 253 -3.04 10.31 5.44
C ASP A 253 -2.46 9.18 6.28
N PHE A 254 -3.08 8.00 6.26
CA PHE A 254 -2.61 6.84 7.01
C PHE A 254 -3.04 5.51 6.39
N HIS A 255 -2.30 4.47 6.69
CA HIS A 255 -2.56 3.10 6.25
C HIS A 255 -3.17 2.27 7.39
N VAL A 256 -4.28 1.59 7.15
CA VAL A 256 -4.97 0.75 8.14
C VAL A 256 -4.63 -0.72 7.94
N MET A 257 -3.73 -1.25 8.77
CA MET A 257 -3.32 -2.66 8.68
C MET A 257 -4.40 -3.63 9.19
N ASN A 258 -5.32 -3.17 10.05
CA ASN A 258 -6.45 -3.95 10.54
C ASN A 258 -7.60 -3.91 9.54
N LYS A 259 -7.71 -4.95 8.71
CA LYS A 259 -8.74 -5.03 7.65
C LYS A 259 -10.17 -5.09 8.20
N GLU A 260 -10.38 -5.70 9.36
CA GLU A 260 -11.70 -5.74 10.01
C GLU A 260 -12.13 -4.32 10.38
N SER A 261 -11.26 -3.60 11.08
CA SER A 261 -11.51 -2.19 11.41
C SER A 261 -11.68 -1.31 10.16
N PHE A 262 -10.94 -1.57 9.09
CA PHE A 262 -11.11 -0.81 7.85
C PHE A 262 -12.46 -1.09 7.19
N MET A 263 -12.91 -2.35 7.20
CA MET A 263 -14.24 -2.71 6.69
C MET A 263 -15.37 -2.07 7.53
N GLU A 264 -15.21 -1.97 8.84
CA GLU A 264 -16.15 -1.24 9.69
C GLU A 264 -16.19 0.25 9.31
N LEU A 265 -15.01 0.86 9.21
CA LEU A 265 -14.85 2.28 8.87
C LEU A 265 -15.47 2.68 7.52
N ILE A 266 -15.44 1.81 6.51
CA ILE A 266 -16.01 2.12 5.19
C ILE A 266 -17.50 1.81 5.07
N ASN A 267 -18.10 1.11 6.05
CA ASN A 267 -19.51 0.75 6.08
C ASN A 267 -20.34 1.65 7.04
N GLU A 268 -19.69 2.52 7.79
CA GLU A 268 -20.31 3.56 8.63
C GLU A 268 -20.70 4.77 7.77
#